data_dd0b3f596668d4adbc3084c4b0ef60f6
#
_entry.id   dd0b3f596668d4adbc3084c4b0ef60f6
#
_cell.length_a   1.000
_cell.length_b   1.000
_cell.length_c   1.000
_cell.angle_alpha   90.00
_cell.angle_beta   90.00
_cell.angle_gamma   90.00
#
_symmetry.space_group_name_H-M   'P 1'
#
loop_
_entity.id
_entity.type
_entity.pdbx_description
1 polymer ?
#
loop_
_entity_poly.entity_id
_entity_poly.type
_entity_poly.pdbx_seq_one_letter_code
_entity_poly.pdbx_strand_id
1 'polypeptide(L)'
;NTPLTYACQPGMDDSTPLPVHNRISCLNLLIQYGADVNKPGLLGWPPLVITCVAGIGGAPYEEAALFLLKCGADISLQPELKGKKTSLLTWATAAGYPLLVRKLCEAGYDPNFRGEMAPPLLSLNLNTPNAALQIAHILLEYGADVNAAMPASTTLPETAGDTALLNLCRQLAFIDVSCLPQIRDLVNLFIKEGADVNHQNAAGETPLMACCRGMLLGDDSLDRLKLGIARLLLDHHANPSLKDKYGRTALQRIGNRSNEHLQMVLKYLPELSAPPLPKKENH
;
A
#
# COMPACT_ATOMS: atom_id res chain seq x y z
N ASN A 1 15.49 -11.94 22.58
CA ASN A 1 14.26 -12.56 22.09
C ASN A 1 13.75 -13.58 23.11
N THR A 2 12.45 -13.64 23.35
CA THR A 2 11.83 -14.75 24.05
C THR A 2 11.65 -15.93 23.08
N PRO A 3 11.54 -17.20 23.58
CA PRO A 3 11.23 -18.33 22.70
C PRO A 3 9.98 -18.08 21.82
N LEU A 4 8.96 -17.43 22.39
CA LEU A 4 7.72 -17.13 21.66
C LEU A 4 7.96 -16.09 20.54
N THR A 5 8.70 -15.01 20.81
CA THR A 5 9.05 -14.01 19.78
C THR A 5 9.95 -14.59 18.69
N TYR A 6 10.81 -15.54 19.03
CA TYR A 6 11.61 -16.25 18.04
C TYR A 6 10.75 -17.12 17.12
N ALA A 7 9.75 -17.84 17.68
CA ALA A 7 8.82 -18.65 16.90
C ALA A 7 7.92 -17.81 15.96
N CYS A 8 7.77 -16.50 16.21
CA CYS A 8 7.03 -15.55 15.36
C CYS A 8 7.87 -15.01 14.18
N GLN A 9 9.19 -15.18 14.19
CA GLN A 9 10.07 -14.69 13.12
C GLN A 9 10.12 -15.67 11.94
N PRO A 10 10.42 -15.19 10.71
CA PRO A 10 10.84 -16.08 9.63
C PRO A 10 12.10 -16.84 10.06
N GLY A 11 12.20 -18.11 9.71
CA GLY A 11 13.38 -18.92 10.02
C GLY A 11 14.66 -18.24 9.51
N MET A 12 15.73 -18.29 10.28
CA MET A 12 17.05 -17.76 9.87
C MET A 12 17.67 -18.56 8.70
N ASP A 13 17.11 -19.72 8.40
CA ASP A 13 17.56 -20.59 7.32
C ASP A 13 16.49 -20.53 6.23
N ASP A 14 16.73 -19.75 5.18
CA ASP A 14 15.84 -19.55 4.03
C ASP A 14 15.50 -20.85 3.27
N SER A 15 16.08 -21.98 3.65
CA SER A 15 15.92 -23.22 2.95
C SER A 15 14.60 -23.95 3.20
N THR A 16 13.92 -23.74 4.35
CA THR A 16 12.59 -24.31 4.62
C THR A 16 11.81 -23.49 5.67
N PRO A 17 10.94 -22.56 5.28
CA PRO A 17 10.02 -21.97 6.24
C PRO A 17 9.17 -23.06 6.89
N LEU A 18 9.13 -23.09 8.23
CA LEU A 18 8.27 -24.03 8.95
C LEU A 18 6.84 -23.93 8.40
N PRO A 19 6.20 -25.05 8.03
CA PRO A 19 4.80 -25.06 7.62
C PRO A 19 3.93 -24.32 8.65
N VAL A 20 2.93 -23.58 8.20
CA VAL A 20 2.08 -22.72 9.07
C VAL A 20 1.52 -23.50 10.27
N HIS A 21 1.06 -24.76 10.05
CA HIS A 21 0.55 -25.61 11.12
C HIS A 21 1.61 -25.98 12.17
N ASN A 22 2.86 -26.18 11.78
CA ASN A 22 3.95 -26.46 12.72
C ASN A 22 4.26 -25.22 13.57
N ARG A 23 4.14 -24.02 13.00
CA ARG A 23 4.31 -22.76 13.72
C ARG A 23 3.25 -22.59 14.79
N ILE A 24 1.97 -22.77 14.45
CA ILE A 24 0.86 -22.67 15.40
C ILE A 24 1.02 -23.70 16.52
N SER A 25 1.42 -24.95 16.18
CA SER A 25 1.69 -25.98 17.18
C SER A 25 2.83 -25.58 18.13
N CYS A 26 3.89 -24.99 17.60
CA CYS A 26 5.00 -24.48 18.39
C CYS A 26 4.56 -23.33 19.31
N LEU A 27 3.82 -22.36 18.80
CA LEU A 27 3.27 -21.25 19.59
C LEU A 27 2.36 -21.77 20.71
N ASN A 28 1.47 -22.73 20.39
CA ASN A 28 0.57 -23.35 21.35
C ASN A 28 1.33 -24.04 22.50
N LEU A 29 2.33 -24.87 22.17
CA LEU A 29 3.17 -25.52 23.18
C LEU A 29 3.86 -24.49 24.08
N LEU A 30 4.49 -23.47 23.50
CA LEU A 30 5.19 -22.45 24.29
C LEU A 30 4.24 -21.74 25.26
N ILE A 31 3.02 -21.41 24.81
CA ILE A 31 2.00 -20.74 25.65
C ILE A 31 1.48 -21.69 26.73
N GLN A 32 1.23 -22.98 26.40
CA GLN A 32 0.82 -23.98 27.37
C GLN A 32 1.88 -24.20 28.48
N TYR A 33 3.16 -24.05 28.15
CA TYR A 33 4.26 -24.10 29.12
C TYR A 33 4.58 -22.76 29.78
N GLY A 34 3.63 -21.80 29.74
CA GLY A 34 3.69 -20.56 30.50
C GLY A 34 4.45 -19.41 29.81
N ALA A 35 4.67 -19.48 28.49
CA ALA A 35 5.21 -18.31 27.80
C ALA A 35 4.17 -17.18 27.80
N ASP A 36 4.57 -16.00 28.24
CA ASP A 36 3.76 -14.80 28.22
C ASP A 36 3.59 -14.30 26.77
N VAL A 37 2.34 -14.27 26.32
CA VAL A 37 1.94 -13.88 24.96
C VAL A 37 2.26 -12.41 24.64
N ASN A 38 2.42 -11.58 25.68
CA ASN A 38 2.68 -10.15 25.56
C ASN A 38 4.12 -9.76 25.87
N LYS A 39 4.96 -10.71 26.29
CA LYS A 39 6.35 -10.42 26.66
C LYS A 39 7.17 -10.00 25.43
N PRO A 40 7.66 -8.76 25.39
CA PRO A 40 8.38 -8.26 24.22
C PRO A 40 9.73 -8.97 24.02
N GLY A 41 10.18 -9.03 22.78
CA GLY A 41 11.49 -9.53 22.37
C GLY A 41 12.59 -8.48 22.47
N LEU A 42 13.72 -8.75 21.82
CA LEU A 42 14.93 -7.91 21.86
C LEU A 42 14.70 -6.46 21.38
N LEU A 43 13.76 -6.24 20.45
CA LEU A 43 13.40 -4.93 19.91
C LEU A 43 12.30 -4.23 20.71
N GLY A 44 11.91 -4.77 21.87
CA GLY A 44 10.76 -4.26 22.62
C GLY A 44 9.40 -4.57 21.98
N TRP A 45 9.36 -5.41 20.94
CA TRP A 45 8.13 -5.73 20.21
C TRP A 45 7.48 -7.01 20.76
N PRO A 46 6.17 -6.97 21.03
CA PRO A 46 5.43 -8.17 21.42
C PRO A 46 5.31 -9.16 20.25
N PRO A 47 5.04 -10.47 20.54
CA PRO A 47 4.92 -11.51 19.51
C PRO A 47 3.99 -11.16 18.35
N LEU A 48 2.84 -10.56 18.64
CA LEU A 48 1.85 -10.15 17.63
C LEU A 48 2.42 -9.15 16.62
N VAL A 49 3.17 -8.14 17.08
CA VAL A 49 3.82 -7.15 16.19
C VAL A 49 4.90 -7.82 15.33
N ILE A 50 5.71 -8.70 15.93
CA ILE A 50 6.73 -9.44 15.19
C ILE A 50 6.10 -10.30 14.09
N THR A 51 4.96 -10.93 14.36
CA THR A 51 4.23 -11.72 13.36
C THR A 51 3.77 -10.85 12.17
N CYS A 52 3.31 -9.62 12.42
CA CYS A 52 2.94 -8.69 11.35
C CYS A 52 4.17 -8.26 10.54
N VAL A 53 5.27 -7.89 11.21
CA VAL A 53 6.52 -7.49 10.53
C VAL A 53 7.08 -8.63 9.68
N ALA A 54 7.04 -9.87 10.19
CA ALA A 54 7.45 -11.06 9.45
C ALA A 54 6.60 -11.31 8.19
N GLY A 55 5.35 -10.86 8.18
CA GLY A 55 4.42 -11.03 7.06
C GLY A 55 4.58 -10.02 5.92
N ILE A 56 5.34 -8.94 6.09
CA ILE A 56 5.45 -7.86 5.07
C ILE A 56 5.99 -8.39 3.73
N GLY A 57 6.74 -9.48 3.72
CA GLY A 57 7.20 -10.17 2.51
C GLY A 57 6.12 -11.04 1.82
N GLY A 58 4.86 -11.01 2.28
CA GLY A 58 3.77 -11.84 1.75
C GLY A 58 3.70 -13.23 2.39
N ALA A 59 4.45 -13.47 3.47
CA ALA A 59 4.42 -14.75 4.17
C ALA A 59 3.10 -14.96 4.94
N PRO A 60 2.50 -16.18 4.92
CA PRO A 60 1.17 -16.46 5.45
C PRO A 60 1.17 -16.61 6.98
N TYR A 61 1.43 -15.54 7.71
CA TYR A 61 1.45 -15.57 9.19
C TYR A 61 0.17 -15.03 9.84
N GLU A 62 -0.86 -14.71 9.06
CA GLU A 62 -2.13 -14.19 9.59
C GLU A 62 -2.76 -15.16 10.59
N GLU A 63 -2.77 -16.46 10.29
CA GLU A 63 -3.29 -17.48 11.22
C GLU A 63 -2.56 -17.48 12.57
N ALA A 64 -1.22 -17.28 12.54
CA ALA A 64 -0.44 -17.18 13.77
C ALA A 64 -0.78 -15.89 14.55
N ALA A 65 -0.99 -14.77 13.85
CA ALA A 65 -1.44 -13.52 14.46
C ALA A 65 -2.83 -13.67 15.12
N LEU A 66 -3.76 -14.29 14.42
CA LEU A 66 -5.11 -14.58 14.95
C LEU A 66 -5.06 -15.56 16.12
N PHE A 67 -4.16 -16.55 16.08
CA PHE A 67 -3.94 -17.46 17.20
C PHE A 67 -3.42 -16.72 18.43
N LEU A 68 -2.44 -15.83 18.28
CA LEU A 68 -1.94 -15.01 19.39
C LEU A 68 -3.04 -14.13 19.99
N LEU A 69 -3.90 -13.53 19.16
CA LEU A 69 -5.08 -12.79 19.65
C LEU A 69 -6.01 -13.67 20.48
N LYS A 70 -6.29 -14.89 20.01
CA LYS A 70 -7.12 -15.86 20.75
C LYS A 70 -6.49 -16.25 22.09
N CYS A 71 -5.16 -16.22 22.19
CA CYS A 71 -4.41 -16.49 23.43
C CYS A 71 -4.25 -15.26 24.33
N GLY A 72 -4.88 -14.11 24.01
CA GLY A 72 -4.86 -12.90 24.82
C GLY A 72 -3.73 -11.94 24.50
N ALA A 73 -3.24 -11.93 23.26
CA ALA A 73 -2.31 -10.89 22.82
C ALA A 73 -2.97 -9.51 22.95
N ASP A 74 -2.25 -8.60 23.61
CA ASP A 74 -2.72 -7.24 23.87
C ASP A 74 -2.55 -6.38 22.61
N ILE A 75 -3.68 -5.99 22.02
CA ILE A 75 -3.72 -5.11 20.84
C ILE A 75 -3.47 -3.65 21.19
N SER A 76 -3.58 -3.24 22.46
CA SER A 76 -3.35 -1.84 22.88
C SER A 76 -1.87 -1.45 22.85
N LEU A 77 -0.97 -2.43 22.79
CA LEU A 77 0.47 -2.22 22.72
C LEU A 77 0.84 -1.62 21.35
N GLN A 78 1.14 -0.34 21.35
CA GLN A 78 1.59 0.37 20.15
C GLN A 78 3.10 0.18 20.00
N PRO A 79 3.55 -0.46 18.90
CA PRO A 79 4.98 -0.64 18.69
C PRO A 79 5.67 0.69 18.38
N GLU A 80 6.85 0.88 18.94
CA GLU A 80 7.73 1.99 18.58
C GLU A 80 8.83 1.50 17.63
N LEU A 81 9.04 2.22 16.55
CA LEU A 81 10.16 2.00 15.63
C LEU A 81 11.10 3.20 15.69
N LYS A 82 12.32 3.00 16.21
CA LYS A 82 13.33 4.08 16.37
C LYS A 82 12.78 5.30 17.13
N GLY A 83 12.01 5.06 18.21
CA GLY A 83 11.39 6.11 19.03
C GLY A 83 10.14 6.77 18.40
N LYS A 84 9.63 6.22 17.30
CA LYS A 84 8.47 6.72 16.58
C LYS A 84 7.28 5.79 16.83
N LYS A 85 6.14 6.37 17.23
CA LYS A 85 4.89 5.60 17.40
C LYS A 85 4.39 5.10 16.05
N THR A 86 4.12 3.79 15.98
CA THR A 86 3.55 3.14 14.81
C THR A 86 2.23 2.48 15.20
N SER A 87 1.36 2.23 14.25
CA SER A 87 0.08 1.56 14.49
C SER A 87 0.18 0.07 14.14
N LEU A 88 -0.33 -0.80 15.03
CA LEU A 88 -0.48 -2.22 14.70
C LEU A 88 -1.35 -2.41 13.46
N LEU A 89 -2.36 -1.55 13.25
CA LEU A 89 -3.19 -1.55 12.05
C LEU A 89 -2.37 -1.32 10.78
N THR A 90 -1.41 -0.37 10.80
CA THR A 90 -0.51 -0.13 9.67
C THR A 90 0.36 -1.35 9.37
N TRP A 91 0.90 -2.02 10.41
CA TRP A 91 1.69 -3.23 10.24
C TRP A 91 0.87 -4.40 9.70
N ALA A 92 -0.36 -4.61 10.20
CA ALA A 92 -1.28 -5.64 9.72
C ALA A 92 -1.67 -5.40 8.24
N THR A 93 -1.86 -4.15 7.85
CA THR A 93 -2.12 -3.74 6.46
C THR A 93 -0.93 -4.04 5.56
N ALA A 94 0.28 -3.65 5.98
CA ALA A 94 1.52 -3.91 5.24
C ALA A 94 1.85 -5.41 5.14
N ALA A 95 1.42 -6.21 6.12
CA ALA A 95 1.54 -7.67 6.10
C ALA A 95 0.55 -8.33 5.14
N GLY A 96 -0.55 -7.65 4.78
CA GLY A 96 -1.62 -8.22 3.95
C GLY A 96 -2.54 -9.15 4.74
N TYR A 97 -2.93 -8.79 5.97
CA TYR A 97 -3.75 -9.59 6.89
C TYR A 97 -5.17 -9.03 7.05
N PRO A 98 -6.11 -9.36 6.14
CA PRO A 98 -7.44 -8.75 6.13
C PRO A 98 -8.29 -9.08 7.37
N LEU A 99 -8.20 -10.31 7.90
CA LEU A 99 -8.95 -10.70 9.10
C LEU A 99 -8.43 -9.99 10.36
N LEU A 100 -7.12 -9.82 10.47
CA LEU A 100 -6.52 -9.05 11.56
C LEU A 100 -6.88 -7.58 11.46
N VAL A 101 -6.80 -6.98 10.27
CA VAL A 101 -7.20 -5.59 10.01
C VAL A 101 -8.64 -5.36 10.43
N ARG A 102 -9.58 -6.23 10.05
CA ARG A 102 -10.99 -6.14 10.48
C ARG A 102 -11.13 -6.17 11.99
N LYS A 103 -10.45 -7.11 12.66
CA LYS A 103 -10.49 -7.19 14.14
C LYS A 103 -9.94 -5.95 14.83
N LEU A 104 -8.88 -5.34 14.29
CA LEU A 104 -8.33 -4.10 14.83
C LEU A 104 -9.29 -2.93 14.63
N CYS A 105 -9.93 -2.81 13.46
CA CYS A 105 -10.96 -1.79 13.22
C CYS A 105 -12.18 -1.98 14.14
N GLU A 106 -12.67 -3.23 14.32
CA GLU A 106 -13.74 -3.58 15.27
C GLU A 106 -13.37 -3.20 16.72
N ALA A 107 -12.10 -3.28 17.08
CA ALA A 107 -11.59 -2.87 18.38
C ALA A 107 -11.38 -1.35 18.53
N GLY A 108 -11.74 -0.56 17.51
CA GLY A 108 -11.69 0.91 17.54
C GLY A 108 -10.34 1.52 17.16
N TYR A 109 -9.48 0.77 16.45
CA TYR A 109 -8.29 1.39 15.87
C TYR A 109 -8.66 2.42 14.81
N ASP A 110 -7.98 3.57 14.88
CA ASP A 110 -8.19 4.65 13.91
C ASP A 110 -7.60 4.28 12.54
N PRO A 111 -8.43 4.11 11.49
CA PRO A 111 -7.97 3.81 10.13
C PRO A 111 -7.22 4.98 9.50
N ASN A 112 -7.30 6.17 10.10
CA ASN A 112 -6.62 7.39 9.67
C ASN A 112 -5.40 7.72 10.54
N PHE A 113 -4.92 6.78 11.34
CA PHE A 113 -3.80 7.00 12.23
C PHE A 113 -2.62 7.66 11.49
N ARG A 114 -2.28 8.87 11.90
CA ARG A 114 -1.19 9.68 11.35
C ARG A 114 -0.03 9.69 12.34
N GLY A 115 0.70 8.58 12.40
CA GLY A 115 2.02 8.57 13.03
C GLY A 115 3.08 9.16 12.08
N GLU A 116 4.35 8.90 12.37
CA GLU A 116 5.43 9.23 11.43
C GLU A 116 5.53 8.25 10.25
N MET A 117 4.71 7.21 10.26
CA MET A 117 4.55 6.26 9.16
C MET A 117 3.37 6.65 8.26
N ALA A 118 3.31 6.03 7.09
CA ALA A 118 2.19 6.17 6.19
C ALA A 118 0.86 5.78 6.87
N PRO A 119 -0.25 6.47 6.56
CA PRO A 119 -1.58 6.01 6.92
C PRO A 119 -1.81 4.55 6.48
N PRO A 120 -2.65 3.78 7.20
CA PRO A 120 -2.89 2.37 6.84
C PRO A 120 -3.20 2.15 5.37
N LEU A 121 -4.07 2.96 4.77
CA LEU A 121 -4.47 2.82 3.36
C LEU A 121 -3.29 3.00 2.36
N LEU A 122 -2.24 3.75 2.72
CA LEU A 122 -1.03 3.89 1.91
C LEU A 122 -0.03 2.74 2.11
N SER A 123 -0.27 1.88 3.10
CA SER A 123 0.61 0.76 3.46
C SER A 123 0.17 -0.59 2.87
N LEU A 124 -0.78 -0.58 1.92
CA LEU A 124 -1.27 -1.79 1.27
C LEU A 124 -0.15 -2.58 0.61
N ASN A 125 -0.12 -3.90 0.88
CA ASN A 125 0.85 -4.82 0.28
C ASN A 125 0.38 -5.26 -1.12
N LEU A 126 0.93 -4.66 -2.16
CA LEU A 126 0.55 -4.96 -3.54
C LEU A 126 1.12 -6.29 -4.07
N ASN A 127 2.02 -6.95 -3.32
CA ASN A 127 2.46 -8.33 -3.62
C ASN A 127 1.38 -9.37 -3.29
N THR A 128 0.36 -8.97 -2.49
CA THR A 128 -0.81 -9.80 -2.18
C THR A 128 -2.09 -9.06 -2.60
N PRO A 129 -2.36 -8.88 -3.90
CA PRO A 129 -3.34 -7.93 -4.41
C PRO A 129 -4.78 -8.25 -4.01
N ASN A 130 -5.14 -9.53 -3.85
CA ASN A 130 -6.45 -9.93 -3.33
C ASN A 130 -6.63 -9.49 -1.88
N ALA A 131 -5.62 -9.68 -1.04
CA ALA A 131 -5.64 -9.21 0.35
C ALA A 131 -5.64 -7.67 0.41
N ALA A 132 -4.85 -7.00 -0.44
CA ALA A 132 -4.84 -5.54 -0.52
C ALA A 132 -6.22 -4.96 -0.86
N LEU A 133 -6.93 -5.56 -1.82
CA LEU A 133 -8.29 -5.14 -2.18
C LEU A 133 -9.27 -5.35 -1.02
N GLN A 134 -9.21 -6.50 -0.33
CA GLN A 134 -10.05 -6.77 0.84
C GLN A 134 -9.76 -5.78 1.97
N ILE A 135 -8.48 -5.52 2.26
CA ILE A 135 -8.06 -4.58 3.30
C ILE A 135 -8.50 -3.15 2.96
N ALA A 136 -8.37 -2.73 1.69
CA ALA A 136 -8.85 -1.42 1.26
C ALA A 136 -10.36 -1.26 1.51
N HIS A 137 -11.17 -2.27 1.16
CA HIS A 137 -12.60 -2.27 1.46
C HIS A 137 -12.86 -2.16 2.96
N ILE A 138 -12.16 -2.94 3.79
CA ILE A 138 -12.33 -2.90 5.25
C ILE A 138 -11.97 -1.50 5.77
N LEU A 139 -10.81 -0.96 5.43
CA LEU A 139 -10.37 0.34 5.91
C LEU A 139 -11.36 1.45 5.53
N LEU A 140 -11.86 1.45 4.29
CA LEU A 140 -12.85 2.42 3.80
C LEU A 140 -14.21 2.25 4.48
N GLU A 141 -14.66 1.01 4.73
CA GLU A 141 -15.87 0.70 5.51
C GLU A 141 -15.80 1.29 6.93
N TYR A 142 -14.61 1.30 7.55
CA TYR A 142 -14.37 1.88 8.86
C TYR A 142 -13.95 3.37 8.84
N GLY A 143 -14.12 4.05 7.70
CA GLY A 143 -13.94 5.50 7.58
C GLY A 143 -12.51 5.95 7.30
N ALA A 144 -11.69 5.13 6.64
CA ALA A 144 -10.41 5.59 6.12
C ALA A 144 -10.60 6.72 5.11
N ASP A 145 -9.85 7.80 5.26
CA ASP A 145 -9.81 8.90 4.30
C ASP A 145 -8.99 8.48 3.06
N VAL A 146 -9.68 8.27 1.93
CA VAL A 146 -9.06 7.87 0.66
C VAL A 146 -8.05 8.92 0.16
N ASN A 147 -8.20 10.18 0.61
CA ASN A 147 -7.33 11.30 0.28
C ASN A 147 -6.29 11.61 1.38
N ALA A 148 -6.20 10.75 2.41
CA ALA A 148 -5.12 10.88 3.39
C ALA A 148 -3.76 10.86 2.69
N ALA A 149 -2.91 11.81 3.03
CA ALA A 149 -1.64 12.01 2.36
C ALA A 149 -0.45 11.58 3.22
N MET A 150 0.62 11.13 2.58
CA MET A 150 1.90 10.80 3.20
C MET A 150 2.46 12.02 3.94
N PRO A 151 2.88 11.90 5.21
CA PRO A 151 3.47 13.02 5.93
C PRO A 151 4.79 13.50 5.30
N ALA A 152 5.05 14.80 5.43
CA ALA A 152 6.26 15.43 4.88
C ALA A 152 7.57 14.98 5.56
N SER A 153 7.48 14.33 6.73
CA SER A 153 8.64 13.86 7.51
C SER A 153 9.22 12.52 7.04
N THR A 154 8.78 12.00 5.91
CA THR A 154 9.29 10.74 5.37
C THR A 154 10.73 10.85 4.91
N THR A 155 11.46 9.74 4.94
CA THR A 155 12.84 9.65 4.43
C THR A 155 12.94 9.86 2.92
N LEU A 156 11.80 9.87 2.22
CA LEU A 156 11.68 10.06 0.77
C LEU A 156 10.88 11.34 0.49
N PRO A 157 11.52 12.50 0.36
CA PRO A 157 10.84 13.78 0.18
C PRO A 157 9.97 13.86 -1.08
N GLU A 158 10.24 13.03 -2.07
CA GLU A 158 9.47 12.95 -3.33
C GLU A 158 8.13 12.20 -3.19
N THR A 159 7.92 11.46 -2.10
CA THR A 159 6.65 10.81 -1.79
C THR A 159 5.81 11.60 -0.77
N ALA A 160 6.36 12.70 -0.24
CA ALA A 160 5.63 13.57 0.66
C ALA A 160 4.35 14.09 -0.02
N GLY A 161 3.22 13.90 0.63
CA GLY A 161 1.93 14.27 0.07
C GLY A 161 1.33 13.25 -0.90
N ASP A 162 1.94 12.06 -1.11
CA ASP A 162 1.30 11.01 -1.89
C ASP A 162 0.00 10.56 -1.22
N THR A 163 -1.10 10.49 -1.98
CA THR A 163 -2.34 9.80 -1.58
C THR A 163 -2.28 8.32 -1.94
N ALA A 164 -3.24 7.53 -1.45
CA ALA A 164 -3.33 6.10 -1.77
C ALA A 164 -3.38 5.85 -3.30
N LEU A 165 -4.16 6.63 -4.04
CA LEU A 165 -4.26 6.53 -5.49
C LEU A 165 -2.95 6.88 -6.19
N LEU A 166 -2.27 7.96 -5.77
CA LEU A 166 -1.00 8.37 -6.37
C LEU A 166 0.10 7.35 -6.07
N ASN A 167 0.19 6.86 -4.82
CA ASN A 167 1.14 5.83 -4.42
C ASN A 167 0.93 4.54 -5.22
N LEU A 168 -0.33 4.10 -5.41
CA LEU A 168 -0.67 2.94 -6.23
C LEU A 168 -0.18 3.12 -7.67
N CYS A 169 -0.48 4.26 -8.31
CA CYS A 169 -0.02 4.57 -9.67
C CYS A 169 1.52 4.58 -9.79
N ARG A 170 2.21 5.03 -8.76
CA ARG A 170 3.68 5.04 -8.71
C ARG A 170 4.26 3.63 -8.64
N GLN A 171 3.63 2.73 -7.88
CA GLN A 171 4.09 1.37 -7.69
C GLN A 171 3.84 0.46 -8.89
N LEU A 172 3.03 0.87 -9.89
CA LEU A 172 2.75 0.07 -11.10
C LEU A 172 4.02 -0.40 -11.82
N ALA A 173 5.14 0.32 -11.68
CA ALA A 173 6.41 -0.06 -12.30
C ALA A 173 7.05 -1.32 -11.68
N PHE A 174 6.59 -1.74 -10.50
CA PHE A 174 7.21 -2.81 -9.70
C PHE A 174 6.26 -3.99 -9.43
N ILE A 175 5.05 -3.97 -9.99
CA ILE A 175 4.00 -4.97 -9.76
C ILE A 175 4.13 -6.11 -10.78
N ASP A 176 3.92 -7.36 -10.30
CA ASP A 176 3.84 -8.53 -11.16
C ASP A 176 2.60 -8.47 -12.06
N VAL A 177 2.76 -8.87 -13.32
CA VAL A 177 1.71 -8.87 -14.36
C VAL A 177 0.49 -9.73 -13.98
N SER A 178 0.69 -10.78 -13.16
CA SER A 178 -0.39 -11.63 -12.67
C SER A 178 -1.40 -10.92 -11.77
N CYS A 179 -1.03 -9.75 -11.23
CA CYS A 179 -1.82 -8.95 -10.29
C CYS A 179 -2.72 -7.89 -10.95
N LEU A 180 -2.71 -7.79 -12.29
CA LEU A 180 -3.33 -6.71 -13.05
C LEU A 180 -4.84 -6.48 -12.80
N PRO A 181 -5.69 -7.52 -12.72
CA PRO A 181 -7.13 -7.32 -12.50
C PRO A 181 -7.41 -6.64 -11.16
N GLN A 182 -6.78 -7.12 -10.09
CA GLN A 182 -6.99 -6.63 -8.73
C GLN A 182 -6.48 -5.20 -8.54
N ILE A 183 -5.38 -4.85 -9.21
CA ILE A 183 -4.86 -3.47 -9.20
C ILE A 183 -5.85 -2.52 -9.87
N ARG A 184 -6.44 -2.91 -10.99
CA ARG A 184 -7.48 -2.12 -11.65
C ARG A 184 -8.71 -1.95 -10.75
N ASP A 185 -9.13 -3.02 -10.06
CA ASP A 185 -10.26 -2.98 -9.13
C ASP A 185 -9.96 -2.06 -7.95
N LEU A 186 -8.71 -2.05 -7.46
CA LEU A 186 -8.27 -1.16 -6.39
C LEU A 186 -8.29 0.32 -6.82
N VAL A 187 -7.85 0.64 -8.05
CA VAL A 187 -7.97 1.99 -8.61
C VAL A 187 -9.44 2.41 -8.74
N ASN A 188 -10.29 1.53 -9.28
CA ASN A 188 -11.74 1.77 -9.38
C ASN A 188 -12.37 2.01 -8.01
N LEU A 189 -11.99 1.22 -6.99
CA LEU A 189 -12.46 1.39 -5.63
C LEU A 189 -12.10 2.78 -5.10
N PHE A 190 -10.83 3.19 -5.20
CA PHE A 190 -10.41 4.51 -4.70
C PHE A 190 -11.13 5.66 -5.39
N ILE A 191 -11.30 5.58 -6.73
CA ILE A 191 -12.04 6.61 -7.48
C ILE A 191 -13.50 6.66 -7.04
N LYS A 192 -14.15 5.50 -6.86
CA LYS A 192 -15.54 5.39 -6.40
C LYS A 192 -15.73 6.00 -5.00
N GLU A 193 -14.75 5.81 -4.13
CA GLU A 193 -14.75 6.36 -2.75
C GLU A 193 -14.28 7.82 -2.69
N GLY A 194 -14.14 8.49 -3.85
CA GLY A 194 -13.89 9.93 -3.95
C GLY A 194 -12.40 10.32 -3.89
N ALA A 195 -11.51 9.45 -4.35
CA ALA A 195 -10.09 9.84 -4.48
C ALA A 195 -9.94 11.01 -5.47
N ASP A 196 -9.18 12.03 -5.07
CA ASP A 196 -8.85 13.14 -5.94
C ASP A 196 -7.85 12.70 -7.02
N VAL A 197 -8.37 12.50 -8.23
CA VAL A 197 -7.58 12.08 -9.41
C VAL A 197 -6.60 13.15 -9.88
N ASN A 198 -6.76 14.40 -9.41
CA ASN A 198 -5.91 15.55 -9.73
C ASN A 198 -5.00 15.98 -8.58
N HIS A 199 -5.00 15.22 -7.47
CA HIS A 199 -4.14 15.52 -6.34
C HIS A 199 -2.68 15.67 -6.77
N GLN A 200 -2.00 16.72 -6.30
CA GLN A 200 -0.57 16.94 -6.52
C GLN A 200 0.19 16.78 -5.21
N ASN A 201 1.16 15.89 -5.17
CA ASN A 201 2.06 15.74 -4.03
C ASN A 201 3.06 16.91 -3.91
N ALA A 202 3.99 16.86 -2.96
CA ALA A 202 5.03 17.89 -2.78
C ALA A 202 5.93 18.09 -4.00
N ALA A 203 6.03 17.11 -4.90
CA ALA A 203 6.74 17.25 -6.17
C ALA A 203 5.85 17.77 -7.31
N GLY A 204 4.58 18.08 -7.04
CA GLY A 204 3.59 18.45 -8.05
C GLY A 204 3.16 17.28 -8.94
N GLU A 205 3.49 16.03 -8.56
CA GLU A 205 3.15 14.84 -9.33
C GLU A 205 1.70 14.46 -9.10
N THR A 206 0.96 14.15 -10.19
CA THR A 206 -0.42 13.63 -10.14
C THR A 206 -0.44 12.12 -10.35
N PRO A 207 -1.55 11.41 -10.00
CA PRO A 207 -1.74 10.00 -10.33
C PRO A 207 -1.51 9.70 -11.83
N LEU A 208 -2.02 10.56 -12.71
CA LEU A 208 -1.81 10.41 -14.16
C LEU A 208 -0.33 10.52 -14.56
N MET A 209 0.41 11.47 -13.98
CA MET A 209 1.86 11.60 -14.22
C MET A 209 2.64 10.40 -13.72
N ALA A 210 2.28 9.87 -12.54
CA ALA A 210 2.91 8.69 -11.97
C ALA A 210 2.66 7.45 -12.83
N CYS A 211 1.43 7.29 -13.33
CA CYS A 211 1.05 6.21 -14.26
C CYS A 211 1.83 6.30 -15.59
N CYS A 212 1.99 7.51 -16.14
CA CYS A 212 2.73 7.73 -17.38
C CYS A 212 4.24 7.53 -17.26
N ARG A 213 4.79 7.55 -16.05
CA ARG A 213 6.23 7.39 -15.83
C ARG A 213 6.70 6.02 -16.32
N GLY A 214 7.67 6.05 -17.26
CA GLY A 214 8.30 4.82 -17.76
C GLY A 214 7.36 3.89 -18.53
N MET A 215 6.22 4.38 -19.05
CA MET A 215 5.51 3.67 -20.10
C MET A 215 6.48 3.37 -21.24
N LEU A 216 6.36 2.22 -21.88
CA LEU A 216 7.22 1.79 -23.01
C LEU A 216 8.59 1.25 -22.57
N LEU A 217 8.66 0.55 -21.45
CA LEU A 217 9.88 -0.17 -21.03
C LEU A 217 10.06 -1.52 -21.75
N GLY A 218 9.14 -1.89 -22.64
CA GLY A 218 9.22 -3.12 -23.44
C GLY A 218 8.48 -4.31 -22.87
N ASP A 219 7.77 -4.15 -21.77
CA ASP A 219 6.81 -5.14 -21.27
C ASP A 219 5.40 -4.75 -21.72
N ASP A 220 4.92 -5.39 -22.78
CA ASP A 220 3.61 -5.13 -23.37
C ASP A 220 2.44 -5.24 -22.37
N SER A 221 2.55 -6.14 -21.40
CA SER A 221 1.49 -6.38 -20.40
C SER A 221 1.41 -5.25 -19.38
N LEU A 222 2.56 -4.78 -18.87
CA LEU A 222 2.64 -3.67 -17.93
C LEU A 222 2.23 -2.36 -18.58
N ASP A 223 2.64 -2.13 -19.84
CA ASP A 223 2.26 -0.93 -20.59
C ASP A 223 0.75 -0.90 -20.88
N ARG A 224 0.14 -2.06 -21.19
CA ARG A 224 -1.32 -2.18 -21.33
C ARG A 224 -2.07 -1.86 -20.03
N LEU A 225 -1.56 -2.31 -18.88
CA LEU A 225 -2.13 -1.94 -17.58
C LEU A 225 -2.05 -0.44 -17.35
N LYS A 226 -0.86 0.15 -17.50
CA LYS A 226 -0.65 1.60 -17.33
C LYS A 226 -1.55 2.41 -18.25
N LEU A 227 -1.66 2.01 -19.53
CA LEU A 227 -2.59 2.61 -20.49
C LEU A 227 -4.04 2.49 -20.03
N GLY A 228 -4.45 1.32 -19.54
CA GLY A 228 -5.80 1.09 -19.01
C GLY A 228 -6.12 1.94 -17.78
N ILE A 229 -5.16 2.09 -16.86
CA ILE A 229 -5.32 2.94 -15.67
C ILE A 229 -5.28 4.42 -16.05
N ALA A 230 -4.37 4.84 -16.94
CA ALA A 230 -4.36 6.22 -17.43
C ALA A 230 -5.66 6.59 -18.12
N ARG A 231 -6.25 5.68 -18.92
CA ARG A 231 -7.56 5.85 -19.53
C ARG A 231 -8.65 6.03 -18.46
N LEU A 232 -8.66 5.15 -17.45
CA LEU A 232 -9.61 5.22 -16.35
C LEU A 232 -9.51 6.57 -15.60
N LEU A 233 -8.29 7.05 -15.32
CA LEU A 233 -8.09 8.36 -14.70
C LEU A 233 -8.63 9.50 -15.57
N LEU A 234 -8.39 9.47 -16.89
CA LEU A 234 -8.90 10.47 -17.83
C LEU A 234 -10.43 10.45 -17.94
N ASP A 235 -11.05 9.26 -17.97
CA ASP A 235 -12.50 9.10 -17.97
C ASP A 235 -13.14 9.67 -16.69
N HIS A 236 -12.37 9.74 -15.59
CA HIS A 236 -12.74 10.39 -14.33
C HIS A 236 -12.17 11.81 -14.18
N HIS A 237 -11.94 12.51 -15.30
CA HIS A 237 -11.54 13.92 -15.35
C HIS A 237 -10.16 14.25 -14.80
N ALA A 238 -9.19 13.31 -14.87
CA ALA A 238 -7.80 13.66 -14.63
C ALA A 238 -7.33 14.71 -15.64
N ASN A 239 -6.73 15.79 -15.15
CA ASN A 239 -6.27 16.89 -15.99
C ASN A 239 -4.84 16.62 -16.52
N PRO A 240 -4.66 16.33 -17.82
CA PRO A 240 -3.36 16.00 -18.39
C PRO A 240 -2.41 17.22 -18.50
N SER A 241 -2.94 18.44 -18.35
CA SER A 241 -2.19 19.69 -18.49
C SER A 241 -1.54 20.18 -17.21
N LEU A 242 -1.81 19.53 -16.05
CA LEU A 242 -1.12 19.85 -14.81
C LEU A 242 0.37 19.64 -14.98
N LYS A 243 1.15 20.45 -14.27
CA LYS A 243 2.61 20.42 -14.33
C LYS A 243 3.21 20.08 -12.97
N ASP A 244 4.23 19.24 -12.98
CA ASP A 244 5.05 18.97 -11.81
C ASP A 244 5.97 20.17 -11.46
N LYS A 245 6.74 20.08 -10.38
CA LYS A 245 7.69 21.12 -9.96
C LYS A 245 8.77 21.47 -11.00
N TYR A 246 8.95 20.61 -12.01
CA TYR A 246 9.88 20.83 -13.11
C TYR A 246 9.19 21.34 -14.38
N GLY A 247 7.89 21.68 -14.28
CA GLY A 247 7.10 22.15 -15.40
C GLY A 247 6.66 21.06 -16.39
N ARG A 248 6.80 19.78 -16.06
CA ARG A 248 6.49 18.65 -16.95
C ARG A 248 5.05 18.19 -16.75
N THR A 249 4.36 17.96 -17.87
CA THR A 249 3.02 17.34 -17.93
C THR A 249 3.10 15.80 -17.90
N ALA A 250 1.93 15.13 -17.81
CA ALA A 250 1.85 13.67 -17.89
C ALA A 250 2.49 13.13 -19.20
N LEU A 251 2.23 13.77 -20.33
CA LEU A 251 2.84 13.41 -21.62
C LEU A 251 4.38 13.45 -21.57
N GLN A 252 4.95 14.49 -20.96
CA GLN A 252 6.40 14.65 -20.85
C GLN A 252 7.05 13.68 -19.87
N ARG A 253 6.25 12.99 -19.04
CA ARG A 253 6.72 11.95 -18.11
C ARG A 253 6.85 10.57 -18.76
N ILE A 254 6.29 10.36 -19.95
CA ILE A 254 6.42 9.12 -20.73
C ILE A 254 7.88 8.85 -21.09
N GLY A 255 8.70 9.88 -21.11
CA GLY A 255 10.15 9.78 -21.37
C GLY A 255 10.53 10.00 -22.83
N ASN A 256 11.84 10.14 -23.08
CA ASN A 256 12.40 10.48 -24.39
C ASN A 256 12.54 9.18 -25.21
N ARG A 257 11.53 8.80 -26.00
CA ARG A 257 11.50 7.58 -26.81
C ARG A 257 11.20 7.89 -28.27
N SER A 258 11.35 6.86 -29.14
CA SER A 258 11.10 7.02 -30.56
C SER A 258 9.71 7.63 -30.82
N ASN A 259 9.61 8.45 -31.88
CA ASN A 259 8.33 9.05 -32.27
C ASN A 259 7.20 8.02 -32.45
N GLU A 260 7.52 6.82 -32.88
CA GLU A 260 6.55 5.74 -33.10
C GLU A 260 5.85 5.32 -31.79
N HIS A 261 6.62 5.15 -30.70
CA HIS A 261 6.07 4.78 -29.40
C HIS A 261 5.19 5.90 -28.82
N LEU A 262 5.62 7.15 -28.93
CA LEU A 262 4.83 8.29 -28.49
C LEU A 262 3.50 8.38 -29.28
N GLN A 263 3.54 8.17 -30.59
CA GLN A 263 2.34 8.14 -31.44
C GLN A 263 1.40 7.00 -31.04
N MET A 264 1.93 5.83 -30.65
CA MET A 264 1.12 4.72 -30.16
C MET A 264 0.39 5.09 -28.87
N VAL A 265 1.07 5.70 -27.88
CA VAL A 265 0.42 6.15 -26.65
C VAL A 265 -0.67 7.20 -26.96
N LEU A 266 -0.37 8.19 -27.79
CA LEU A 266 -1.32 9.24 -28.17
C LEU A 266 -2.51 8.70 -28.97
N LYS A 267 -2.35 7.60 -29.69
CA LYS A 267 -3.48 6.91 -30.34
C LYS A 267 -4.49 6.36 -29.32
N TYR A 268 -4.01 5.88 -28.16
CA TYR A 268 -4.88 5.36 -27.10
C TYR A 268 -5.32 6.44 -26.10
N LEU A 269 -4.51 7.48 -25.91
CA LEU A 269 -4.72 8.56 -24.95
C LEU A 269 -4.55 9.94 -25.64
N PRO A 270 -5.41 10.31 -26.60
CA PRO A 270 -5.27 11.57 -27.36
C PRO A 270 -5.37 12.80 -26.45
N GLU A 271 -6.06 12.70 -25.30
CA GLU A 271 -6.23 13.78 -24.34
C GLU A 271 -4.90 14.26 -23.74
N LEU A 272 -3.84 13.44 -23.76
CA LEU A 272 -2.53 13.83 -23.26
C LEU A 272 -1.89 14.96 -24.10
N SER A 273 -2.29 15.14 -25.35
CA SER A 273 -1.87 16.24 -26.22
C SER A 273 -2.81 17.43 -26.20
N ALA A 274 -3.95 17.34 -25.51
CA ALA A 274 -4.94 18.41 -25.50
C ALA A 274 -4.41 19.69 -24.81
N PRO A 275 -4.79 20.89 -25.31
CA PRO A 275 -4.49 22.13 -24.62
C PRO A 275 -5.16 22.16 -23.24
N PRO A 276 -4.65 22.96 -22.27
CA PRO A 276 -5.20 23.05 -20.95
C PRO A 276 -6.70 23.40 -21.00
N LEU A 277 -7.50 22.70 -20.19
CA LEU A 277 -8.92 23.02 -20.04
C LEU A 277 -9.07 24.49 -19.60
N PRO A 278 -10.03 25.24 -20.16
CA PRO A 278 -10.28 26.61 -19.72
C PRO A 278 -10.59 26.61 -18.23
N LYS A 279 -9.96 27.53 -17.49
CA LYS A 279 -10.25 27.73 -16.06
C LYS A 279 -11.76 27.97 -15.94
N LYS A 280 -12.46 27.15 -15.12
CA LYS A 280 -13.83 27.50 -14.73
C LYS A 280 -13.75 28.86 -14.01
N GLU A 281 -14.27 29.89 -14.64
CA GLU A 281 -14.51 31.15 -13.97
C GLU A 281 -15.59 30.89 -12.90
N ASN A 282 -15.17 31.01 -11.64
CA ASN A 282 -16.11 31.00 -10.52
C ASN A 282 -16.98 32.23 -10.62
N HIS A 283 -18.22 32.06 -11.01
CA HIS A 283 -19.29 33.04 -10.84
C HIS A 283 -19.95 32.86 -9.47
#